data_df088600e2ea3093c12e51e88b679056
#
_entry.id   df088600e2ea3093c12e51e88b679056
#
_cell.length_a   1.000
_cell.length_b   1.000
_cell.length_c   1.000
_cell.angle_alpha   90.00
_cell.angle_beta   90.00
_cell.angle_gamma   90.00
#
_symmetry.space_group_name_H-M   'P 1'
#
loop_
_entity.id
_entity.type
_entity.pdbx_description
1 polymer ?
#
loop_
_entity_poly.entity_id
_entity_poly.type
_entity_poly.pdbx_seq_one_letter_code
_entity_poly.pdbx_strand_id
1 'polypeptide(L)'
;NLKYFLERIMPVCNKYDIKMAIHPDDPAWSVFGLPRIIINKQNILRMMKMVDDVHNGVTFCSGSYGTNLENDLPDMIRSLKGRIHFAHVRNLKFNSPTDFEEAAHLSADGSFDMYEIMKALYEIGFDGPIRPDHGRMIWDEVAMPGYGLYDRALGATYLNGLWEAIE
;
A
#
# COMPACT_ATOMS: atom_id res chain seq x y z
N ASN A 1 6.96 21.89 4.81
CA ASN A 1 8.19 21.18 4.37
C ASN A 1 7.92 20.26 3.18
N LEU A 2 6.89 19.36 3.21
CA LEU A 2 6.62 18.42 2.11
C LEU A 2 6.35 19.15 0.77
N LYS A 3 5.49 20.17 0.75
CA LYS A 3 5.22 20.96 -0.45
C LYS A 3 6.50 21.53 -1.08
N TYR A 4 7.35 22.14 -0.26
CA TYR A 4 8.64 22.69 -0.73
C TYR A 4 9.51 21.61 -1.37
N PHE A 5 9.59 20.43 -0.77
CA PHE A 5 10.33 19.29 -1.33
C PHE A 5 9.75 18.87 -2.70
N LEU A 6 8.42 18.69 -2.77
CA LEU A 6 7.76 18.29 -4.02
C LEU A 6 7.97 19.32 -5.14
N GLU A 7 7.84 20.61 -4.84
CA GLU A 7 8.08 21.69 -5.83
C GLU A 7 9.50 21.69 -6.37
N ARG A 8 10.49 21.20 -5.62
CA ARG A 8 11.90 21.15 -6.05
C ARG A 8 12.24 19.87 -6.79
N ILE A 9 11.63 18.74 -6.42
CA ILE A 9 11.98 17.46 -7.03
C ILE A 9 11.18 17.16 -8.32
N MET A 10 9.93 17.62 -8.43
CA MET A 10 9.08 17.31 -9.58
C MET A 10 9.66 17.76 -10.93
N PRO A 11 10.32 18.92 -11.07
CA PRO A 11 10.99 19.28 -12.34
C PRO A 11 12.07 18.26 -12.75
N VAL A 12 12.77 17.66 -11.79
CA VAL A 12 13.76 16.62 -12.05
C VAL A 12 13.08 15.32 -12.45
N CYS A 13 12.01 14.95 -11.72
CA CYS A 13 11.20 13.77 -12.03
C CYS A 13 10.62 13.84 -13.44
N ASN A 14 10.06 14.98 -13.83
CA ASN A 14 9.55 15.21 -15.18
C ASN A 14 10.65 15.11 -16.26
N LYS A 15 11.82 15.69 -15.98
CA LYS A 15 12.93 15.69 -16.95
C LYS A 15 13.43 14.28 -17.26
N TYR A 16 13.41 13.38 -16.27
CA TYR A 16 13.98 12.03 -16.38
C TYR A 16 12.92 10.93 -16.35
N ASP A 17 11.64 11.28 -16.42
CA ASP A 17 10.50 10.34 -16.33
C ASP A 17 10.58 9.44 -15.08
N ILE A 18 10.87 10.03 -13.92
CA ILE A 18 10.97 9.32 -12.65
C ILE A 18 9.68 9.52 -11.86
N LYS A 19 8.97 8.44 -11.58
CA LYS A 19 7.76 8.44 -10.75
C LYS A 19 8.13 8.38 -9.27
N MET A 20 7.81 9.43 -8.52
CA MET A 20 7.93 9.44 -7.07
C MET A 20 6.72 8.74 -6.46
N ALA A 21 6.96 7.84 -5.54
CA ALA A 21 5.92 7.03 -4.90
C ALA A 21 6.06 7.10 -3.39
N ILE A 22 5.41 8.09 -2.75
CA ILE A 22 5.45 8.21 -1.30
C ILE A 22 4.76 7.00 -0.65
N HIS A 23 5.45 6.36 0.30
CA HIS A 23 4.88 5.28 1.10
C HIS A 23 4.03 5.85 2.24
N PRO A 24 2.88 5.22 2.59
CA PRO A 24 2.11 5.64 3.75
C PRO A 24 2.88 5.48 5.06
N ASP A 25 2.44 6.23 6.06
CA ASP A 25 2.87 5.99 7.44
C ASP A 25 2.35 4.62 7.91
N ASP A 26 3.18 3.89 8.64
CA ASP A 26 2.84 2.59 9.21
C ASP A 26 3.15 2.59 10.73
N PRO A 27 2.15 2.44 11.60
CA PRO A 27 0.71 2.42 11.32
C PRO A 27 0.15 3.79 10.88
N ALA A 28 -1.02 3.77 10.22
CA ALA A 28 -1.65 4.97 9.68
C ALA A 28 -2.41 5.79 10.73
N TRP A 29 -1.77 6.07 11.85
CA TRP A 29 -2.24 6.97 12.93
C TRP A 29 -1.06 7.65 13.62
N SER A 30 -1.35 8.67 14.43
CA SER A 30 -0.33 9.39 15.20
C SER A 30 0.31 8.50 16.26
N VAL A 31 1.63 8.55 16.41
CA VAL A 31 2.40 7.73 17.34
C VAL A 31 3.18 8.62 18.30
N PHE A 32 3.19 8.30 19.58
CA PHE A 32 3.85 9.08 20.64
C PHE A 32 3.45 10.57 20.69
N GLY A 33 2.21 10.87 20.33
CA GLY A 33 1.75 12.28 20.25
C GLY A 33 2.27 13.05 19.04
N LEU A 34 3.02 12.42 18.15
CA LEU A 34 3.51 13.03 16.92
C LEU A 34 2.53 12.73 15.76
N PRO A 35 2.07 13.76 15.04
CA PRO A 35 1.16 13.56 13.92
C PRO A 35 1.86 12.89 12.75
N ARG A 36 1.13 12.00 12.08
CA ARG A 36 1.50 11.41 10.79
C ARG A 36 0.66 12.01 9.67
N ILE A 37 1.19 12.07 8.47
CA ILE A 37 0.59 12.86 7.38
C ILE A 37 0.05 12.02 6.23
N ILE A 38 0.59 10.83 5.98
CA ILE A 38 0.14 9.95 4.88
C ILE A 38 -0.62 8.76 5.46
N ILE A 39 -1.82 9.03 6.00
CA ILE A 39 -2.57 8.10 6.83
C ILE A 39 -3.98 7.78 6.31
N ASN A 40 -4.52 8.58 5.40
CA ASN A 40 -5.89 8.40 4.88
C ASN A 40 -6.07 9.06 3.50
N LYS A 41 -7.22 8.80 2.88
CA LYS A 41 -7.59 9.32 1.57
C LYS A 41 -7.51 10.85 1.46
N GLN A 42 -8.04 11.57 2.44
CA GLN A 42 -8.07 13.02 2.40
C GLN A 42 -6.66 13.63 2.40
N ASN A 43 -5.79 13.09 3.23
CA ASN A 43 -4.40 13.54 3.35
C ASN A 43 -3.60 13.28 2.07
N ILE A 44 -3.81 12.11 1.45
CA ILE A 44 -3.15 11.78 0.18
C ILE A 44 -3.62 12.72 -0.94
N LEU A 45 -4.93 12.90 -1.10
CA LEU A 45 -5.46 13.81 -2.10
C LEU A 45 -5.01 15.26 -1.87
N ARG A 46 -4.86 15.67 -0.60
CA ARG A 46 -4.28 16.97 -0.27
C ARG A 46 -2.80 17.04 -0.67
N MET A 47 -2.03 15.99 -0.42
CA MET A 47 -0.62 15.92 -0.82
C MET A 47 -0.47 16.02 -2.34
N MET A 48 -1.27 15.30 -3.10
CA MET A 48 -1.25 15.37 -4.57
C MET A 48 -1.57 16.76 -5.10
N LYS A 49 -2.52 17.46 -4.47
CA LYS A 49 -2.87 18.84 -4.82
C LYS A 49 -1.78 19.87 -4.49
N MET A 50 -0.79 19.54 -3.65
CA MET A 50 0.32 20.47 -3.35
C MET A 50 1.17 20.73 -4.60
N VAL A 51 1.41 19.68 -5.39
CA VAL A 51 2.02 19.74 -6.71
C VAL A 51 1.29 18.71 -7.57
N ASP A 52 0.36 19.18 -8.40
CA ASP A 52 -0.47 18.32 -9.23
C ASP A 52 0.30 17.90 -10.50
N ASP A 53 1.04 16.81 -10.34
CA ASP A 53 1.93 16.25 -11.35
C ASP A 53 1.78 14.73 -11.37
N VAL A 54 1.75 14.12 -12.54
CA VAL A 54 1.60 12.67 -12.70
C VAL A 54 2.75 11.88 -12.03
N HIS A 55 3.94 12.46 -11.94
CA HIS A 55 5.09 11.86 -11.27
C HIS A 55 5.02 11.96 -9.74
N ASN A 56 4.12 12.79 -9.20
CA ASN A 56 3.85 12.88 -7.77
C ASN A 56 2.74 11.88 -7.39
N GLY A 57 3.10 10.69 -7.00
CA GLY A 57 2.16 9.61 -6.69
C GLY A 57 2.49 8.90 -5.39
N VAL A 58 1.94 7.70 -5.23
CA VAL A 58 2.04 6.91 -4.01
C VAL A 58 2.50 5.48 -4.27
N THR A 59 3.15 4.90 -3.28
CA THR A 59 3.10 3.46 -3.04
C THR A 59 1.81 3.17 -2.29
N PHE A 60 0.88 2.45 -2.88
CA PHE A 60 -0.30 2.00 -2.16
C PHE A 60 0.04 0.76 -1.36
N CYS A 61 0.05 0.87 -0.04
CA CYS A 61 0.29 -0.27 0.86
C CYS A 61 -1.01 -0.62 1.60
N SER A 62 -1.62 -1.77 1.26
CA SER A 62 -2.85 -2.23 1.90
C SER A 62 -2.67 -2.43 3.40
N GLY A 63 -1.54 -3.00 3.82
CA GLY A 63 -1.24 -3.20 5.24
C GLY A 63 -1.11 -1.88 5.99
N SER A 64 -0.31 -0.94 5.49
CA SER A 64 -0.11 0.34 6.19
C SER A 64 -1.40 1.16 6.27
N TYR A 65 -2.07 1.43 5.14
CA TYR A 65 -3.35 2.15 5.16
C TYR A 65 -4.44 1.42 5.93
N GLY A 66 -4.48 0.08 5.83
CA GLY A 66 -5.47 -0.75 6.49
C GLY A 66 -5.33 -0.81 8.00
N THR A 67 -4.19 -0.40 8.59
CA THR A 67 -4.08 -0.25 10.04
C THR A 67 -5.09 0.76 10.58
N ASN A 68 -5.46 1.77 9.81
CA ASN A 68 -6.56 2.67 10.15
C ASN A 68 -7.89 2.07 9.63
N LEU A 69 -8.69 1.55 10.54
CA LEU A 69 -9.96 0.88 10.24
C LEU A 69 -11.03 1.79 9.60
N GLU A 70 -10.84 3.11 9.60
CA GLU A 70 -11.71 4.05 8.89
C GLU A 70 -11.40 4.14 7.39
N ASN A 71 -10.29 3.58 6.94
CA ASN A 71 -9.89 3.59 5.54
C ASN A 71 -10.60 2.49 4.74
N ASP A 72 -11.39 2.86 3.76
CA ASP A 72 -11.90 1.97 2.72
C ASP A 72 -10.82 1.81 1.64
N LEU A 73 -10.09 0.69 1.69
CA LEU A 73 -8.94 0.45 0.81
C LEU A 73 -9.33 0.41 -0.69
N PRO A 74 -10.38 -0.31 -1.12
CA PRO A 74 -10.83 -0.30 -2.50
C PRO A 74 -11.25 1.09 -3.00
N ASP A 75 -11.97 1.87 -2.19
CA ASP A 75 -12.36 3.23 -2.53
C ASP A 75 -11.14 4.17 -2.65
N MET A 76 -10.16 4.01 -1.75
CA MET A 76 -8.90 4.75 -1.83
C MET A 76 -8.16 4.46 -3.13
N ILE A 77 -8.03 3.18 -3.52
CA ILE A 77 -7.39 2.77 -4.78
C ILE A 77 -8.08 3.44 -5.97
N ARG A 78 -9.42 3.34 -6.06
CA ARG A 78 -10.20 3.95 -7.15
C ARG A 78 -10.00 5.46 -7.24
N SER A 79 -9.90 6.11 -6.08
CA SER A 79 -9.69 7.57 -5.99
C SER A 79 -8.29 8.02 -6.41
N LEU A 80 -7.34 7.09 -6.49
CA LEU A 80 -5.93 7.33 -6.80
C LEU A 80 -5.54 6.87 -8.21
N LYS A 81 -6.53 6.65 -9.09
CA LYS A 81 -6.30 6.24 -10.49
C LYS A 81 -5.24 7.12 -11.16
N GLY A 82 -4.23 6.48 -11.75
CA GLY A 82 -3.11 7.14 -12.43
C GLY A 82 -2.05 7.76 -11.51
N ARG A 83 -2.19 7.57 -10.18
CA ARG A 83 -1.25 8.10 -9.18
C ARG A 83 -0.68 7.02 -8.25
N ILE A 84 -1.07 5.77 -8.41
CA ILE A 84 -0.41 4.64 -7.75
C ILE A 84 0.72 4.20 -8.68
N HIS A 85 1.96 4.30 -8.22
CA HIS A 85 3.13 3.91 -9.00
C HIS A 85 3.75 2.60 -8.55
N PHE A 86 3.40 2.16 -7.36
CA PHE A 86 3.79 0.89 -6.77
C PHE A 86 2.69 0.40 -5.84
N ALA A 87 2.42 -0.89 -5.79
CA ALA A 87 1.49 -1.47 -4.85
C ALA A 87 2.18 -2.49 -3.93
N HIS A 88 2.02 -2.29 -2.62
CA HIS A 88 2.30 -3.28 -1.59
C HIS A 88 0.97 -3.89 -1.15
N VAL A 89 0.79 -5.17 -1.38
CA VAL A 89 -0.47 -5.85 -1.10
C VAL A 89 -0.24 -6.96 -0.09
N ARG A 90 -0.48 -6.65 1.17
CA ARG A 90 -0.38 -7.59 2.29
C ARG A 90 -1.66 -7.60 3.11
N ASN A 91 -1.90 -8.67 3.83
CA ASN A 91 -3.02 -8.83 4.72
C ASN A 91 -2.58 -8.71 6.18
N LEU A 92 -3.43 -8.15 7.01
CA LEU A 92 -3.27 -8.07 8.46
C LEU A 92 -4.43 -8.76 9.15
N LYS A 93 -4.21 -9.27 10.34
CA LYS A 93 -5.26 -9.78 11.22
C LYS A 93 -5.36 -8.90 12.46
N PHE A 94 -6.53 -8.31 12.67
CA PHE A 94 -6.80 -7.51 13.85
C PHE A 94 -7.28 -8.36 15.00
N ASN A 95 -6.64 -8.20 16.15
CA ASN A 95 -7.08 -8.71 17.44
C ASN A 95 -7.92 -7.66 18.19
N SER A 96 -7.59 -6.36 17.96
CA SER A 96 -8.36 -5.21 18.43
C SER A 96 -8.04 -4.00 17.50
N PRO A 97 -8.70 -2.85 17.62
CA PRO A 97 -8.49 -1.71 16.72
C PRO A 97 -7.04 -1.19 16.62
N THR A 98 -6.21 -1.46 17.63
CA THR A 98 -4.80 -1.02 17.67
C THR A 98 -3.82 -2.17 17.88
N ASP A 99 -4.32 -3.41 17.86
CA ASP A 99 -3.52 -4.64 18.00
C ASP A 99 -3.77 -5.52 16.79
N PHE A 100 -2.75 -5.69 15.97
CA PHE A 100 -2.79 -6.47 14.75
C PHE A 100 -1.47 -7.22 14.53
N GLU A 101 -1.54 -8.24 13.73
CA GLU A 101 -0.39 -9.05 13.33
C GLU A 101 -0.37 -9.29 11.81
N GLU A 102 0.78 -9.66 11.29
CA GLU A 102 0.89 -10.10 9.89
C GLU A 102 0.10 -11.39 9.68
N ALA A 103 -0.68 -11.44 8.62
CA ALA A 103 -1.47 -12.61 8.22
C ALA A 103 -0.97 -13.19 6.90
N ALA A 104 -1.40 -14.41 6.56
CA ALA A 104 -1.27 -14.89 5.20
C ALA A 104 -2.06 -13.99 4.24
N HIS A 105 -1.69 -13.99 2.97
CA HIS A 105 -2.34 -13.16 1.96
C HIS A 105 -3.78 -13.57 1.63
N LEU A 106 -4.20 -14.81 1.99
CA LEU A 106 -5.59 -15.23 1.80
C LEU A 106 -6.54 -14.36 2.60
N SER A 107 -7.65 -13.92 2.00
CA SER A 107 -8.68 -13.12 2.70
C SER A 107 -9.22 -13.82 3.94
N ALA A 108 -9.32 -15.15 3.92
CA ALA A 108 -9.81 -15.93 5.06
C ALA A 108 -8.88 -15.95 6.28
N ASP A 109 -7.60 -15.65 6.10
CA ASP A 109 -6.59 -15.72 7.17
C ASP A 109 -6.36 -14.38 7.86
N GLY A 110 -6.82 -13.29 7.25
CA GLY A 110 -6.66 -11.94 7.77
C GLY A 110 -7.98 -11.18 7.87
N SER A 111 -7.88 -9.87 7.90
CA SER A 111 -9.03 -8.97 8.09
C SER A 111 -9.41 -8.19 6.82
N PHE A 112 -8.61 -8.30 5.74
CA PHE A 112 -8.88 -7.59 4.51
C PHE A 112 -9.48 -8.50 3.44
N ASP A 113 -10.41 -7.97 2.66
CA ASP A 113 -10.86 -8.59 1.41
C ASP A 113 -9.80 -8.34 0.32
N MET A 114 -8.89 -9.29 0.17
CA MET A 114 -7.78 -9.22 -0.79
C MET A 114 -8.28 -9.25 -2.23
N TYR A 115 -9.42 -9.90 -2.49
CA TYR A 115 -10.04 -9.91 -3.81
C TYR A 115 -10.51 -8.51 -4.22
N GLU A 116 -11.23 -7.81 -3.34
CA GLU A 116 -11.71 -6.45 -3.63
C GLU A 116 -10.56 -5.43 -3.75
N ILE A 117 -9.45 -5.62 -3.03
CA ILE A 117 -8.23 -4.81 -3.20
C ILE A 117 -7.62 -5.02 -4.59
N MET A 118 -7.41 -6.28 -5.00
CA MET A 118 -6.84 -6.61 -6.31
C MET A 118 -7.77 -6.17 -7.45
N LYS A 119 -9.07 -6.36 -7.28
CA LYS A 119 -10.09 -5.90 -8.23
C LYS A 119 -10.08 -4.38 -8.41
N ALA A 120 -9.95 -3.63 -7.34
CA ALA A 120 -9.84 -2.16 -7.41
C ALA A 120 -8.59 -1.72 -8.18
N LEU A 121 -7.44 -2.39 -7.99
CA LEU A 121 -6.22 -2.15 -8.77
C LEU A 121 -6.43 -2.45 -10.25
N TYR A 122 -7.09 -3.57 -10.57
CA TYR A 122 -7.43 -3.93 -11.95
C TYR A 122 -8.37 -2.90 -12.60
N GLU A 123 -9.44 -2.51 -11.92
CA GLU A 123 -10.45 -1.54 -12.42
C GLU A 123 -9.86 -0.16 -12.74
N ILE A 124 -8.82 0.27 -12.03
CA ILE A 124 -8.14 1.53 -12.35
C ILE A 124 -7.13 1.41 -13.51
N GLY A 125 -6.91 0.19 -14.03
CA GLY A 125 -5.90 -0.10 -15.04
C GLY A 125 -4.48 0.03 -14.51
N PHE A 126 -4.23 -0.43 -13.27
CA PHE A 126 -2.89 -0.41 -12.70
C PHE A 126 -1.96 -1.36 -13.44
N ASP A 127 -0.84 -0.85 -13.93
CA ASP A 127 0.17 -1.56 -14.73
C ASP A 127 1.57 -1.57 -14.08
N GLY A 128 1.66 -1.06 -12.86
CA GLY A 128 2.90 -0.98 -12.10
C GLY A 128 3.24 -2.29 -11.36
N PRO A 129 4.39 -2.33 -10.68
CA PRO A 129 4.80 -3.50 -9.91
C PRO A 129 3.91 -3.69 -8.68
N ILE A 130 3.54 -4.95 -8.41
CA ILE A 130 2.87 -5.39 -7.19
C ILE A 130 3.84 -6.23 -6.36
N ARG A 131 3.93 -5.94 -5.09
CA ARG A 131 4.76 -6.65 -4.12
C ARG A 131 3.87 -7.24 -3.02
N PRO A 132 4.06 -8.51 -2.61
CA PRO A 132 3.36 -9.09 -1.45
C PRO A 132 3.76 -8.47 -0.11
N ASP A 133 4.74 -7.58 -0.11
CA ASP A 133 5.27 -6.78 0.99
C ASP A 133 5.88 -7.59 2.12
N HIS A 134 5.18 -7.82 3.23
CA HIS A 134 5.67 -8.61 4.34
C HIS A 134 5.34 -10.09 4.20
N GLY A 135 6.06 -10.92 4.96
CA GLY A 135 5.83 -12.34 5.07
C GLY A 135 6.20 -12.83 6.46
N ARG A 136 5.37 -13.74 6.98
CA ARG A 136 5.63 -14.40 8.26
C ARG A 136 6.81 -15.38 8.11
N MET A 137 7.46 -15.67 9.22
CA MET A 137 8.41 -16.79 9.29
C MET A 137 7.63 -18.09 9.37
N ILE A 138 7.65 -18.87 8.28
CA ILE A 138 7.01 -20.18 8.22
C ILE A 138 8.05 -21.26 7.89
N TRP A 139 7.75 -22.51 8.20
CA TRP A 139 8.57 -23.68 7.87
C TRP A 139 10.01 -23.57 8.42
N ASP A 140 10.15 -23.15 9.68
CA ASP A 140 11.43 -22.99 10.37
C ASP A 140 12.42 -22.03 9.68
N GLU A 141 11.91 -21.14 8.82
CA GLU A 141 12.74 -20.09 8.20
C GLU A 141 13.33 -19.17 9.27
N VAL A 142 14.61 -18.88 9.14
CA VAL A 142 15.33 -17.94 10.02
C VAL A 142 15.78 -16.76 9.18
N ALA A 143 15.09 -15.65 9.31
CA ALA A 143 15.40 -14.41 8.61
C ALA A 143 14.99 -13.19 9.44
N MET A 144 15.02 -12.01 8.86
CA MET A 144 14.53 -10.79 9.51
C MET A 144 13.01 -10.89 9.72
N PRO A 145 12.48 -10.66 10.93
CA PRO A 145 11.05 -10.68 11.19
C PRO A 145 10.27 -9.79 10.22
N GLY A 146 9.16 -10.29 9.70
CA GLY A 146 8.35 -9.61 8.68
C GLY A 146 8.83 -9.79 7.23
N TYR A 147 9.96 -10.46 7.01
CA TYR A 147 10.54 -10.64 5.68
C TYR A 147 10.71 -12.12 5.28
N GLY A 148 9.86 -13.00 5.79
CA GLY A 148 9.84 -14.43 5.44
C GLY A 148 9.70 -14.62 3.92
N LEU A 149 10.64 -15.35 3.32
CA LEU A 149 10.69 -15.56 1.87
C LEU A 149 9.57 -16.49 1.39
N TYR A 150 9.34 -17.58 2.10
CA TYR A 150 8.35 -18.57 1.72
C TYR A 150 6.93 -17.99 1.76
N ASP A 151 6.56 -17.28 2.82
CA ASP A 151 5.24 -16.67 2.94
C ASP A 151 5.02 -15.57 1.88
N ARG A 152 6.06 -14.80 1.55
CA ARG A 152 5.99 -13.83 0.44
C ARG A 152 5.86 -14.50 -0.92
N ALA A 153 6.51 -15.63 -1.13
CA ALA A 153 6.36 -16.39 -2.38
C ALA A 153 4.93 -16.95 -2.53
N LEU A 154 4.35 -17.48 -1.44
CA LEU A 154 2.94 -17.89 -1.42
C LEU A 154 2.01 -16.70 -1.66
N GLY A 155 2.28 -15.56 -1.03
CA GLY A 155 1.55 -14.32 -1.24
C GLY A 155 1.58 -13.86 -2.69
N ALA A 156 2.76 -13.83 -3.31
CA ALA A 156 2.89 -13.46 -4.72
C ALA A 156 2.08 -14.39 -5.64
N THR A 157 2.12 -15.70 -5.39
CA THR A 157 1.34 -16.69 -6.16
C THR A 157 -0.16 -16.46 -5.99
N TYR A 158 -0.62 -16.20 -4.76
CA TYR A 158 -2.03 -15.91 -4.49
C TYR A 158 -2.51 -14.63 -5.19
N LEU A 159 -1.72 -13.55 -5.13
CA LEU A 159 -2.05 -12.28 -5.80
C LEU A 159 -2.11 -12.45 -7.33
N ASN A 160 -1.19 -13.23 -7.92
CA ASN A 160 -1.25 -13.56 -9.34
C ASN A 160 -2.53 -14.34 -9.68
N GLY A 161 -2.90 -15.34 -8.87
CA GLY A 161 -4.14 -16.09 -9.08
C GLY A 161 -5.40 -15.24 -8.99
N LEU A 162 -5.43 -14.26 -8.07
CA LEU A 162 -6.52 -13.28 -8.00
C LEU A 162 -6.56 -12.40 -9.26
N TRP A 163 -5.41 -11.94 -9.74
CA TRP A 163 -5.31 -11.11 -10.94
C TRP A 163 -5.85 -11.86 -12.16
N GLU A 164 -5.39 -13.09 -12.39
CA GLU A 164 -5.86 -13.96 -13.47
C GLU A 164 -7.38 -14.25 -13.39
N ALA A 165 -7.94 -14.35 -12.17
CA ALA A 165 -9.36 -14.59 -11.96
C ALA A 165 -10.24 -13.34 -12.20
N ILE A 166 -9.65 -12.15 -12.14
CA ILE A 166 -10.34 -10.87 -12.37
C ILE A 166 -10.30 -10.51 -13.86
N GLU A 167 -9.23 -10.88 -14.57
CA GLU A 167 -9.01 -10.61 -15.99
C GLU A 167 -10.05 -11.32 -16.89
#